data_d720f797d01ad6bfd48c237c39016951
#
_entry.id   d720f797d01ad6bfd48c237c39016951
#
_cell.length_a   1.000
_cell.length_b   1.000
_cell.length_c   1.000
_cell.angle_alpha   90.00
_cell.angle_beta   90.00
_cell.angle_gamma   90.00
#
_symmetry.space_group_name_H-M   'P 1'
#
loop_
_entity.id
_entity.type
_entity.pdbx_description
1 polymer ?
#
loop_
_entity_poly.entity_id
_entity_poly.type
_entity_poly.pdbx_seq_one_letter_code
_entity_poly.pdbx_strand_id
1 'polypeptide(L)'
;MKILQTTDLKKYYGTEPNITRALDGVNFSVEEGEFVAVVGTSGSGKSTLLHMMGGLDTPTSGSVMVRDKELAKMNDEQLTIFRRRNIGFIFQNYNLVPILNVHENIVLPVELDGDTVDQKFMADVVSMLGLEDKLKNMPNNLSGGQQQRVCLLYTSPSPRDTR
;
A
#
# COMPACT_ATOMS: atom_id res chain seq x y z
N MET A 1 6.86 2.33 19.96
CA MET A 1 6.71 3.69 19.33
C MET A 1 5.54 3.62 18.35
N LYS A 2 4.65 4.64 18.38
CA LYS A 2 3.52 4.66 17.44
C LYS A 2 4.06 4.89 16.02
N ILE A 3 3.82 3.93 15.13
CA ILE A 3 4.25 4.02 13.73
C ILE A 3 3.15 4.62 12.83
N LEU A 4 1.88 4.48 13.26
CA LEU A 4 0.72 5.03 12.57
C LEU A 4 -0.28 5.55 13.60
N GLN A 5 -0.88 6.71 13.34
CA GLN A 5 -1.93 7.27 14.18
C GLN A 5 -2.92 8.07 13.35
N THR A 6 -4.22 7.89 13.62
CA THR A 6 -5.29 8.77 13.12
C THR A 6 -5.91 9.52 14.28
N THR A 7 -6.29 10.79 14.03
CA THR A 7 -6.95 11.64 15.04
C THR A 7 -8.13 12.33 14.41
N ASP A 8 -9.33 12.11 15.00
CA ASP A 8 -10.63 12.61 14.53
C ASP A 8 -10.81 12.48 13.00
N LEU A 9 -10.38 11.35 12.46
CA LEU A 9 -10.31 11.13 11.02
C LEU A 9 -11.71 11.01 10.43
N LYS A 10 -12.03 11.88 9.46
CA LYS A 10 -13.31 11.88 8.74
C LYS A 10 -13.09 11.78 7.24
N LYS A 11 -13.92 10.98 6.60
CA LYS A 11 -14.02 10.92 5.15
C LYS A 11 -15.48 10.86 4.73
N TYR A 12 -15.91 11.91 4.03
CA TYR A 12 -17.25 12.05 3.50
C TYR A 12 -17.19 12.09 1.99
N TYR A 13 -18.09 11.37 1.35
CA TYR A 13 -18.25 11.34 -0.12
C TYR A 13 -19.60 11.92 -0.50
N GLY A 14 -19.66 12.57 -1.65
CA GLY A 14 -20.88 13.20 -2.17
C GLY A 14 -21.08 14.64 -1.68
N THR A 15 -22.22 15.19 -2.03
CA THR A 15 -22.66 16.55 -1.65
C THR A 15 -24.07 16.48 -1.10
N GLU A 16 -24.47 17.49 -0.34
CA GLU A 16 -25.86 17.59 0.14
C GLU A 16 -26.88 17.43 -1.00
N PRO A 17 -28.00 16.70 -0.82
CA PRO A 17 -28.38 15.99 0.41
C PRO A 17 -27.82 14.55 0.54
N ASN A 18 -26.98 14.09 -0.39
CA ASN A 18 -26.52 12.69 -0.52
C ASN A 18 -25.09 12.51 -0.02
N ILE A 19 -24.82 12.83 1.25
CA ILE A 19 -23.50 12.63 1.86
C ILE A 19 -23.38 11.22 2.46
N THR A 20 -22.35 10.49 2.04
CA THR A 20 -21.94 9.24 2.67
C THR A 20 -20.77 9.49 3.63
N ARG A 21 -21.00 9.31 4.94
CA ARG A 21 -19.96 9.42 5.98
C ARG A 21 -19.27 8.07 6.12
N ALA A 22 -18.23 7.85 5.31
CA ALA A 22 -17.50 6.58 5.32
C ALA A 22 -16.62 6.43 6.57
N LEU A 23 -16.06 7.52 7.07
CA LEU A 23 -15.37 7.61 8.37
C LEU A 23 -15.87 8.86 9.08
N ASP A 24 -16.19 8.75 10.37
CA ASP A 24 -16.75 9.85 11.15
C ASP A 24 -16.12 9.93 12.56
N GLY A 25 -14.92 10.52 12.61
CA GLY A 25 -14.18 10.74 13.86
C GLY A 25 -13.37 9.53 14.34
N VAL A 26 -12.69 8.83 13.44
CA VAL A 26 -11.91 7.63 13.79
C VAL A 26 -10.59 8.02 14.46
N ASN A 27 -10.41 7.52 15.69
CA ASN A 27 -9.16 7.57 16.44
C ASN A 27 -8.56 6.17 16.52
N PHE A 28 -7.35 5.99 16.02
CA PHE A 28 -6.70 4.70 15.91
C PHE A 28 -5.18 4.86 15.98
N SER A 29 -4.47 3.89 16.53
CA SER A 29 -3.01 3.89 16.49
C SER A 29 -2.45 2.48 16.41
N VAL A 30 -1.30 2.35 15.74
CA VAL A 30 -0.53 1.11 15.63
C VAL A 30 0.88 1.36 16.11
N GLU A 31 1.42 0.46 16.90
CA GLU A 31 2.80 0.50 17.35
C GLU A 31 3.71 -0.31 16.41
N GLU A 32 5.00 -0.02 16.47
CA GLU A 32 6.00 -0.75 15.70
C GLU A 32 5.99 -2.24 16.07
N GLY A 33 5.99 -3.11 15.06
CA GLY A 33 5.92 -4.57 15.24
C GLY A 33 4.52 -5.11 15.55
N GLU A 34 3.51 -4.26 15.66
CA GLU A 34 2.14 -4.68 15.95
C GLU A 34 1.45 -5.23 14.69
N PHE A 35 0.72 -6.32 14.84
CA PHE A 35 -0.19 -6.87 13.84
C PHE A 35 -1.63 -6.55 14.22
N VAL A 36 -2.34 -5.83 13.35
CA VAL A 36 -3.70 -5.36 13.61
C VAL A 36 -4.68 -5.86 12.55
N ALA A 37 -5.82 -6.38 12.97
CA ALA A 37 -6.92 -6.76 12.09
C ALA A 37 -8.09 -5.77 12.21
N VAL A 38 -8.46 -5.12 11.09
CA VAL A 38 -9.64 -4.27 11.01
C VAL A 38 -10.83 -5.10 10.52
N VAL A 39 -11.78 -5.36 11.40
CA VAL A 39 -12.95 -6.20 11.14
C VAL A 39 -14.25 -5.40 11.14
N GLY A 40 -15.27 -5.88 10.46
CA GLY A 40 -16.58 -5.23 10.38
C GLY A 40 -17.38 -5.70 9.17
N THR A 41 -18.67 -5.35 9.11
CA THR A 41 -19.58 -5.66 8.01
C THR A 41 -19.15 -4.97 6.69
N SER A 42 -19.70 -5.43 5.56
CA SER A 42 -19.51 -4.72 4.27
C SER A 42 -20.04 -3.29 4.38
N GLY A 43 -19.33 -2.33 3.79
CA GLY A 43 -19.70 -0.91 3.85
C GLY A 43 -19.36 -0.19 5.16
N SER A 44 -18.73 -0.83 6.15
CA SER A 44 -18.36 -0.18 7.44
C SER A 44 -17.13 0.74 7.39
N GLY A 45 -16.61 1.07 6.20
CA GLY A 45 -15.50 2.02 6.05
C GLY A 45 -14.09 1.42 6.15
N LYS A 46 -13.92 0.10 6.29
CA LYS A 46 -12.59 -0.55 6.44
C LYS A 46 -11.63 -0.21 5.31
N SER A 47 -12.06 -0.37 4.06
CA SER A 47 -11.22 -0.04 2.90
C SER A 47 -10.90 1.46 2.85
N THR A 48 -11.88 2.31 3.19
CA THR A 48 -11.66 3.76 3.28
C THR A 48 -10.62 4.08 4.35
N LEU A 49 -10.69 3.46 5.52
CA LEU A 49 -9.69 3.63 6.57
C LEU A 49 -8.29 3.21 6.09
N LEU A 50 -8.16 2.05 5.44
CA LEU A 50 -6.89 1.59 4.89
C LEU A 50 -6.36 2.56 3.82
N HIS A 51 -7.21 3.09 2.95
CA HIS A 51 -6.80 4.08 1.94
C HIS A 51 -6.31 5.39 2.58
N MET A 52 -6.98 5.87 3.64
CA MET A 52 -6.52 7.05 4.39
C MET A 52 -5.16 6.79 5.03
N MET A 53 -5.00 5.66 5.74
CA MET A 53 -3.76 5.27 6.39
C MET A 53 -2.60 5.04 5.40
N GLY A 54 -2.93 4.55 4.20
CA GLY A 54 -1.98 4.37 3.10
C GLY A 54 -1.68 5.65 2.31
N GLY A 55 -2.32 6.78 2.62
CA GLY A 55 -2.17 8.02 1.86
C GLY A 55 -2.62 7.89 0.39
N LEU A 56 -3.58 7.01 0.11
CA LEU A 56 -4.14 6.79 -1.23
C LEU A 56 -5.31 7.73 -1.54
N ASP A 57 -5.87 8.35 -0.51
CA ASP A 57 -6.94 9.34 -0.62
C ASP A 57 -6.77 10.39 0.50
N THR A 58 -7.38 11.57 0.32
CA THR A 58 -7.26 12.69 1.25
C THR A 58 -8.45 12.71 2.22
N PRO A 59 -8.24 12.85 3.53
CA PRO A 59 -9.33 12.98 4.49
C PRO A 59 -10.14 14.27 4.28
N THR A 60 -11.42 14.23 4.64
CA THR A 60 -12.27 15.43 4.68
C THR A 60 -11.85 16.33 5.85
N SER A 61 -11.51 15.72 6.99
CA SER A 61 -10.93 16.40 8.15
C SER A 61 -10.24 15.38 9.06
N GLY A 62 -9.54 15.86 10.10
CA GLY A 62 -8.71 15.07 10.97
C GLY A 62 -7.32 14.86 10.39
N SER A 63 -6.53 13.97 10.99
CA SER A 63 -5.15 13.76 10.58
C SER A 63 -4.76 12.29 10.52
N VAL A 64 -3.80 11.99 9.65
CA VAL A 64 -3.10 10.70 9.57
C VAL A 64 -1.60 10.97 9.70
N MET A 65 -1.00 10.39 10.73
CA MET A 65 0.43 10.43 11.01
C MET A 65 1.05 9.07 10.72
N VAL A 66 2.13 9.04 9.95
CA VAL A 66 2.93 7.83 9.71
C VAL A 66 4.41 8.20 9.97
N ARG A 67 5.08 7.49 10.88
CA ARG A 67 6.48 7.76 11.28
C ARG A 67 6.72 9.26 11.55
N ASP A 68 5.90 9.89 12.37
CA ASP A 68 5.97 11.32 12.73
C ASP A 68 5.77 12.31 11.56
N LYS A 69 5.28 11.83 10.43
CA LYS A 69 4.91 12.65 9.27
C LYS A 69 3.41 12.69 9.08
N GLU A 70 2.86 13.89 9.00
CA GLU A 70 1.45 14.09 8.71
C GLU A 70 1.21 14.06 7.20
N LEU A 71 0.44 13.08 6.74
CA LEU A 71 0.25 12.84 5.30
C LEU A 71 -0.46 14.00 4.61
N ALA A 72 -1.44 14.64 5.28
CA ALA A 72 -2.21 15.75 4.72
C ALA A 72 -1.38 17.04 4.51
N LYS A 73 -0.19 17.15 5.11
CA LYS A 73 0.73 18.28 4.93
C LYS A 73 1.68 18.11 3.75
N MET A 74 1.71 16.94 3.15
CA MET A 74 2.55 16.64 1.99
C MET A 74 1.83 17.06 0.71
N ASN A 75 2.59 17.61 -0.25
CA ASN A 75 2.10 17.73 -1.62
C ASN A 75 2.10 16.37 -2.32
N ASP A 76 1.50 16.26 -3.50
CA ASP A 76 1.32 15.01 -4.23
C ASP A 76 2.66 14.29 -4.54
N GLU A 77 3.70 15.04 -4.88
CA GLU A 77 5.04 14.51 -5.15
C GLU A 77 5.68 13.94 -3.88
N GLN A 78 5.67 14.72 -2.79
CA GLN A 78 6.18 14.29 -1.49
C GLN A 78 5.44 13.07 -0.97
N LEU A 79 4.11 13.03 -1.09
CA LEU A 79 3.28 11.93 -0.66
C LEU A 79 3.56 10.66 -1.49
N THR A 80 3.79 10.81 -2.79
CA THR A 80 4.15 9.70 -3.68
C THR A 80 5.49 9.09 -3.31
N ILE A 81 6.53 9.93 -3.08
CA ILE A 81 7.84 9.48 -2.63
C ILE A 81 7.74 8.83 -1.24
N PHE A 82 7.01 9.45 -0.33
CA PHE A 82 6.84 8.94 1.03
C PHE A 82 6.18 7.55 1.05
N ARG A 83 5.08 7.37 0.30
CA ARG A 83 4.40 6.07 0.18
C ARG A 83 5.35 5.00 -0.31
N ARG A 84 6.03 5.24 -1.42
CA ARG A 84 6.96 4.29 -2.03
C ARG A 84 8.05 3.81 -1.07
N ARG A 85 8.49 4.69 -0.16
CA ARG A 85 9.58 4.42 0.79
C ARG A 85 9.13 3.89 2.15
N ASN A 86 7.89 4.14 2.56
CA ASN A 86 7.46 3.92 3.94
C ASN A 86 6.21 3.04 4.07
N ILE A 87 5.45 2.79 2.98
CA ILE A 87 4.17 2.10 3.05
C ILE A 87 4.11 1.00 1.99
N GLY A 88 4.00 -0.25 2.41
CA GLY A 88 3.61 -1.35 1.53
C GLY A 88 2.09 -1.48 1.50
N PHE A 89 1.45 -1.39 0.34
CA PHE A 89 0.00 -1.53 0.20
C PHE A 89 -0.35 -2.69 -0.74
N ILE A 90 -1.05 -3.69 -0.21
CA ILE A 90 -1.52 -4.83 -0.98
C ILE A 90 -2.98 -4.60 -1.36
N PHE A 91 -3.22 -4.40 -2.64
CA PHE A 91 -4.57 -4.15 -3.16
C PHE A 91 -5.38 -5.45 -3.32
N GLN A 92 -6.68 -5.34 -3.14
CA GLN A 92 -7.61 -6.45 -3.36
C GLN A 92 -7.58 -6.94 -4.82
N ASN A 93 -7.36 -6.05 -5.78
CA ASN A 93 -7.32 -6.34 -7.23
C ASN A 93 -5.88 -6.44 -7.76
N TYR A 94 -4.89 -6.68 -6.88
CA TYR A 94 -3.46 -6.85 -7.15
C TYR A 94 -2.76 -5.67 -7.85
N ASN A 95 -3.43 -4.88 -8.65
CA ASN A 95 -2.96 -3.68 -9.37
C ASN A 95 -1.64 -3.88 -10.16
N LEU A 96 -1.45 -5.06 -10.73
CA LEU A 96 -0.34 -5.32 -11.62
C LEU A 96 -0.53 -4.51 -12.92
N VAL A 97 0.56 -3.96 -13.44
CA VAL A 97 0.57 -3.25 -14.71
C VAL A 97 0.42 -4.29 -15.84
N PRO A 98 -0.69 -4.29 -16.59
CA PRO A 98 -1.05 -5.41 -17.47
C PRO A 98 -0.16 -5.54 -18.72
N ILE A 99 0.54 -4.49 -19.08
CA ILE A 99 1.48 -4.45 -20.24
C ILE A 99 2.91 -4.83 -19.84
N LEU A 100 3.18 -5.05 -18.57
CA LEU A 100 4.47 -5.49 -18.04
C LEU A 100 4.39 -6.97 -17.62
N ASN A 101 5.46 -7.73 -17.85
CA ASN A 101 5.56 -9.08 -17.35
C ASN A 101 5.76 -9.12 -15.82
N VAL A 102 5.82 -10.31 -15.23
CA VAL A 102 6.00 -10.48 -13.78
C VAL A 102 7.28 -9.83 -13.27
N HIS A 103 8.41 -10.07 -13.94
CA HIS A 103 9.70 -9.48 -13.56
C HIS A 103 9.64 -7.95 -13.58
N GLU A 104 9.14 -7.38 -14.66
CA GLU A 104 9.00 -5.92 -14.84
C GLU A 104 8.08 -5.31 -13.76
N ASN A 105 6.97 -5.96 -13.43
CA ASN A 105 6.10 -5.51 -12.34
C ASN A 105 6.82 -5.50 -10.99
N ILE A 106 7.66 -6.51 -10.70
CA ILE A 106 8.40 -6.62 -9.43
C ILE A 106 9.46 -5.53 -9.30
N VAL A 107 10.20 -5.25 -10.38
CA VAL A 107 11.33 -4.30 -10.33
C VAL A 107 10.90 -2.83 -10.48
N LEU A 108 9.72 -2.58 -11.04
CA LEU A 108 9.22 -1.24 -11.35
C LEU A 108 9.33 -0.25 -10.18
N PRO A 109 8.93 -0.54 -8.94
CA PRO A 109 9.04 0.42 -7.84
C PRO A 109 10.48 0.80 -7.49
N VAL A 110 11.41 -0.15 -7.66
CA VAL A 110 12.84 0.04 -7.40
C VAL A 110 13.43 0.96 -8.46
N GLU A 111 13.12 0.70 -9.73
CA GLU A 111 13.60 1.50 -10.87
C GLU A 111 13.01 2.92 -10.86
N LEU A 112 11.73 3.08 -10.48
CA LEU A 112 11.09 4.39 -10.32
C LEU A 112 11.73 5.23 -9.20
N ASP A 113 12.39 4.61 -8.23
CA ASP A 113 13.13 5.31 -7.17
C ASP A 113 14.57 5.65 -7.58
N GLY A 114 14.99 5.21 -8.78
CA GLY A 114 16.34 5.38 -9.31
C GLY A 114 17.38 4.45 -8.67
N ASP A 115 16.90 3.41 -7.98
CA ASP A 115 17.75 2.43 -7.31
C ASP A 115 18.01 1.20 -8.20
N THR A 116 19.01 0.41 -7.83
CA THR A 116 19.33 -0.86 -8.48
C THR A 116 18.70 -2.03 -7.73
N VAL A 117 18.12 -2.95 -8.49
CA VAL A 117 17.51 -4.16 -7.96
C VAL A 117 18.59 -5.07 -7.36
N ASP A 118 18.44 -5.47 -6.10
CA ASP A 118 19.23 -6.54 -5.50
C ASP A 118 18.81 -7.89 -6.12
N GLN A 119 19.59 -8.35 -7.09
CA GLN A 119 19.29 -9.56 -7.86
C GLN A 119 19.25 -10.82 -6.98
N LYS A 120 20.09 -10.89 -5.93
CA LYS A 120 20.11 -12.03 -5.02
C LYS A 120 18.85 -12.07 -4.18
N PHE A 121 18.51 -10.95 -3.52
CA PHE A 121 17.29 -10.84 -2.74
C PHE A 121 16.05 -11.14 -3.60
N MET A 122 15.97 -10.56 -4.80
CA MET A 122 14.88 -10.83 -5.73
C MET A 122 14.76 -12.32 -6.06
N ALA A 123 15.87 -12.97 -6.40
CA ALA A 123 15.87 -14.40 -6.71
C ALA A 123 15.40 -15.25 -5.52
N ASP A 124 15.88 -14.95 -4.31
CA ASP A 124 15.51 -15.68 -3.08
C ASP A 124 13.99 -15.55 -2.81
N VAL A 125 13.43 -14.34 -2.94
CA VAL A 125 11.99 -14.12 -2.68
C VAL A 125 11.12 -14.70 -3.81
N VAL A 126 11.54 -14.58 -5.06
CA VAL A 126 10.85 -15.21 -6.22
C VAL A 126 10.77 -16.72 -6.02
N SER A 127 11.87 -17.34 -5.57
CA SER A 127 11.92 -18.78 -5.29
C SER A 127 11.03 -19.17 -4.11
N MET A 128 11.08 -18.40 -3.02
CA MET A 128 10.22 -18.62 -1.84
C MET A 128 8.72 -18.59 -2.21
N LEU A 129 8.34 -17.78 -3.19
CA LEU A 129 6.96 -17.64 -3.65
C LEU A 129 6.60 -18.58 -4.81
N GLY A 130 7.55 -19.37 -5.32
CA GLY A 130 7.34 -20.32 -6.42
C GLY A 130 6.92 -19.63 -7.72
N LEU A 131 7.66 -18.59 -8.10
CA LEU A 131 7.40 -17.76 -9.28
C LEU A 131 8.53 -17.81 -10.33
N GLU A 132 9.56 -18.66 -10.15
CA GLU A 132 10.75 -18.70 -11.00
C GLU A 132 10.42 -18.93 -12.48
N ASP A 133 9.49 -19.83 -12.77
CA ASP A 133 9.04 -20.17 -14.12
C ASP A 133 7.99 -19.18 -14.67
N LYS A 134 7.58 -18.19 -13.89
CA LYS A 134 6.54 -17.21 -14.24
C LYS A 134 7.07 -15.80 -14.54
N LEU A 135 8.35 -15.54 -14.35
CA LEU A 135 8.92 -14.18 -14.46
C LEU A 135 8.65 -13.51 -15.84
N LYS A 136 8.57 -14.30 -16.90
CA LYS A 136 8.28 -13.79 -18.26
C LYS A 136 6.80 -13.76 -18.62
N ASN A 137 5.94 -14.25 -17.74
CA ASN A 137 4.50 -14.28 -18.01
C ASN A 137 3.89 -12.88 -17.82
N MET A 138 2.85 -12.62 -18.63
CA MET A 138 2.01 -11.42 -18.43
C MET A 138 1.02 -11.68 -17.29
N PRO A 139 0.53 -10.64 -16.58
CA PRO A 139 -0.44 -10.79 -15.50
C PRO A 139 -1.68 -11.62 -15.88
N ASN A 140 -2.19 -11.45 -17.08
CA ASN A 140 -3.37 -12.16 -17.57
C ASN A 140 -3.17 -13.69 -17.71
N ASN A 141 -1.92 -14.15 -17.75
CA ASN A 141 -1.56 -15.56 -17.85
C ASN A 141 -1.29 -16.19 -16.47
N LEU A 142 -1.59 -15.48 -15.39
CA LEU A 142 -1.42 -15.93 -14.02
C LEU A 142 -2.77 -16.24 -13.37
N SER A 143 -2.80 -17.26 -12.51
CA SER A 143 -3.92 -17.45 -11.59
C SER A 143 -4.00 -16.29 -10.58
N GLY A 144 -5.19 -16.06 -9.97
CA GLY A 144 -5.38 -15.04 -8.95
C GLY A 144 -4.38 -15.16 -7.79
N GLY A 145 -4.12 -16.39 -7.32
CA GLY A 145 -3.11 -16.62 -6.27
C GLY A 145 -1.68 -16.32 -6.72
N GLN A 146 -1.34 -16.52 -7.99
CA GLN A 146 -0.04 -16.11 -8.53
C GLN A 146 0.07 -14.59 -8.63
N GLN A 147 -0.97 -13.92 -9.13
CA GLN A 147 -1.01 -12.44 -9.17
C GLN A 147 -0.87 -11.84 -7.77
N GLN A 148 -1.51 -12.43 -6.77
CA GLN A 148 -1.38 -12.01 -5.37
C GLN A 148 0.05 -12.16 -4.87
N ARG A 149 0.74 -13.25 -5.17
CA ARG A 149 2.15 -13.44 -4.80
C ARG A 149 3.07 -12.42 -5.48
N VAL A 150 2.83 -12.10 -6.75
CA VAL A 150 3.57 -11.02 -7.45
C VAL A 150 3.33 -9.68 -6.77
N CYS A 151 2.09 -9.38 -6.38
CA CYS A 151 1.74 -8.15 -5.66
C CYS A 151 2.51 -8.03 -4.33
N LEU A 152 2.68 -9.12 -3.58
CA LEU A 152 3.48 -9.14 -2.35
C LEU A 152 4.94 -8.72 -2.59
N LEU A 153 5.53 -9.18 -3.68
CA LEU A 153 6.92 -8.83 -4.03
C LEU A 153 7.11 -7.35 -4.32
N TYR A 154 6.24 -6.81 -5.12
CA TYR A 154 6.30 -5.41 -5.55
C TYR A 154 5.98 -4.42 -4.41
N THR A 155 5.25 -4.85 -3.38
CA THR A 155 4.92 -4.04 -2.21
C THR A 155 5.83 -4.29 -1.01
N SER A 156 6.68 -5.32 -1.07
CA SER A 156 7.61 -5.63 0.01
C SER A 156 8.66 -4.53 0.15
N PRO A 157 8.91 -3.99 1.36
CA PRO A 157 9.99 -3.04 1.56
C PRO A 157 11.31 -3.71 1.15
N SER A 158 12.04 -3.05 0.26
CA SER A 158 13.37 -3.48 -0.13
C SER A 158 14.31 -3.44 1.09
N PRO A 159 15.38 -4.26 1.15
CA PRO A 159 16.42 -4.19 2.19
C PRO A 159 17.07 -2.81 2.39
N ARG A 160 16.69 -1.84 1.59
CA ARG A 160 17.11 -0.43 1.65
C ARG A 160 16.73 0.29 2.96
N ASP A 161 15.70 -0.18 3.66
CA ASP A 161 15.18 0.50 4.85
C ASP A 161 15.95 0.17 6.14
N THR A 162 17.07 -0.54 6.04
CA THR A 162 17.94 -0.90 7.18
C THR A 162 19.23 -0.06 7.25
N ARG A 163 19.28 1.12 6.60
CA ARG A 163 20.41 2.06 6.75
C ARG A 163 19.98 3.37 7.38
#